data_408fd4d6641363bdd64b8d1cf8378054
#
_entry.id   408fd4d6641363bdd64b8d1cf8378054
#
_cell.length_a   1.000
_cell.length_b   1.000
_cell.length_c   1.000
_cell.angle_alpha   90.00
_cell.angle_beta   90.00
_cell.angle_gamma   90.00
#
_symmetry.space_group_name_H-M   'P 1'
#
loop_
_entity.id
_entity.type
_entity.pdbx_description
1 polymer ?
#
loop_
_entity_poly.entity_id
_entity_poly.type
_entity_poly.pdbx_seq_one_letter_code
_entity_poly.pdbx_strand_id
1 'polypeptide(L)'
;MFKLNGLTGFTISRNAITAKRLLCGIGTSSIGESSIEITDYPFEPSVVYPSASIEAHEIDAISLEFGVCKLYVKDDIVLVSAEKKKELELFAKVHNLKLIPYSWNWDLLLEPYLDTEFTKENEQRVLERLLENGFTSTEIDVIRAEVEKQMYAYNFDTMLWDWCSLSLSDVLSAMRAKYNKVQFRDFYDRALEIEKRSPTNT
;
A
#
# COMPACT_ATOMS: atom_id res chain seq x y z
N MET A 1 27.35 -8.21 -45.99
CA MET A 1 27.22 -9.25 -44.98
C MET A 1 27.68 -8.67 -43.65
N PHE A 2 26.78 -7.97 -42.93
CA PHE A 2 27.10 -7.37 -41.62
C PHE A 2 26.39 -8.19 -40.52
N LYS A 3 27.18 -8.78 -39.65
CA LYS A 3 26.72 -9.49 -38.47
C LYS A 3 26.27 -8.48 -37.41
N LEU A 4 24.98 -8.43 -37.11
CA LEU A 4 24.42 -7.89 -35.87
C LEU A 4 24.46 -9.01 -34.82
N ASN A 5 25.40 -8.96 -33.90
CA ASN A 5 25.43 -9.82 -32.74
C ASN A 5 25.41 -8.97 -31.45
N GLY A 6 24.40 -9.14 -30.62
CA GLY A 6 24.56 -9.17 -29.18
C GLY A 6 24.33 -7.88 -28.40
N LEU A 7 23.07 -7.41 -28.29
CA LEU A 7 22.72 -6.39 -27.27
C LEU A 7 21.32 -6.57 -26.65
N THR A 8 20.63 -7.69 -26.81
CA THR A 8 19.24 -7.85 -26.34
C THR A 8 19.09 -8.61 -25.01
N GLY A 9 20.17 -9.27 -24.53
CA GLY A 9 20.05 -10.13 -23.33
C GLY A 9 20.16 -9.41 -21.97
N PHE A 10 20.79 -8.23 -21.93
CA PHE A 10 21.14 -7.59 -20.64
C PHE A 10 20.05 -6.65 -20.10
N THR A 11 19.24 -6.07 -20.95
CA THR A 11 18.19 -5.10 -20.55
C THR A 11 16.98 -5.80 -19.93
N ILE A 12 16.58 -6.94 -20.46
CA ILE A 12 15.44 -7.73 -19.94
C ILE A 12 15.74 -8.28 -18.53
N SER A 13 16.97 -8.68 -18.24
CA SER A 13 17.38 -9.18 -16.94
C SER A 13 17.35 -8.10 -15.84
N ARG A 14 17.75 -6.87 -16.14
CA ARG A 14 17.72 -5.76 -15.18
C ARG A 14 16.29 -5.36 -14.84
N ASN A 15 15.43 -5.18 -15.82
CA ASN A 15 14.02 -4.81 -15.59
C ASN A 15 13.27 -5.90 -14.82
N ALA A 16 13.50 -7.17 -15.12
CA ALA A 16 12.88 -8.28 -14.39
C ALA A 16 13.34 -8.35 -12.91
N ILE A 17 14.62 -8.10 -12.63
CA ILE A 17 15.14 -8.05 -11.26
C ILE A 17 14.57 -6.83 -10.51
N THR A 18 14.49 -5.67 -11.15
CA THR A 18 13.92 -4.45 -10.57
C THR A 18 12.44 -4.63 -10.27
N ALA A 19 11.65 -5.12 -11.22
CA ALA A 19 10.24 -5.40 -11.04
C ALA A 19 9.99 -6.39 -9.87
N LYS A 20 10.74 -7.50 -9.80
CA LYS A 20 10.64 -8.47 -8.72
C LYS A 20 11.00 -7.91 -7.33
N ARG A 21 11.85 -6.89 -7.25
CA ARG A 21 12.18 -6.20 -5.99
C ARG A 21 11.10 -5.21 -5.57
N LEU A 22 10.45 -4.58 -6.53
CA LEU A 22 9.37 -3.62 -6.30
C LEU A 22 8.05 -4.33 -5.96
N LEU A 23 7.71 -5.41 -6.65
CA LEU A 23 6.50 -6.20 -6.41
C LEU A 23 6.76 -7.28 -5.36
N CYS A 24 6.53 -6.97 -4.09
CA CYS A 24 6.74 -7.94 -3.00
C CYS A 24 5.46 -8.69 -2.58
N GLY A 25 4.30 -8.31 -3.10
CA GLY A 25 3.01 -8.83 -2.65
C GLY A 25 2.65 -8.38 -1.23
N ILE A 26 1.69 -9.07 -0.64
CA ILE A 26 1.20 -8.82 0.74
C ILE A 26 1.15 -10.12 1.56
N GLY A 27 1.87 -11.15 1.14
CA GLY A 27 1.83 -12.49 1.75
C GLY A 27 0.58 -13.28 1.39
N THR A 28 0.38 -14.38 2.10
CA THR A 28 -0.81 -15.25 1.97
C THR A 28 -1.59 -15.23 3.28
N SER A 29 -2.91 -15.23 3.19
CA SER A 29 -3.79 -15.23 4.36
C SER A 29 -4.77 -16.40 4.34
N SER A 30 -5.02 -17.00 5.50
CA SER A 30 -6.05 -18.03 5.74
C SER A 30 -6.94 -17.59 6.87
N ILE A 31 -8.25 -17.55 6.63
CA ILE A 31 -9.24 -17.13 7.64
C ILE A 31 -9.77 -18.37 8.34
N GLY A 32 -9.42 -18.54 9.60
CA GLY A 32 -9.91 -19.62 10.48
C GLY A 32 -11.20 -19.26 11.19
N GLU A 33 -11.57 -20.09 12.18
CA GLU A 33 -12.78 -19.86 12.98
C GLU A 33 -12.59 -18.71 13.98
N SER A 34 -11.43 -18.61 14.66
CA SER A 34 -11.14 -17.60 15.69
C SER A 34 -9.94 -16.71 15.37
N SER A 35 -9.16 -17.05 14.35
CA SER A 35 -7.92 -16.35 14.02
C SER A 35 -7.69 -16.24 12.50
N ILE A 36 -6.83 -15.33 12.13
CA ILE A 36 -6.37 -15.12 10.76
C ILE A 36 -4.88 -15.41 10.72
N GLU A 37 -4.49 -16.42 9.94
CA GLU A 37 -3.09 -16.76 9.72
C GLU A 37 -2.54 -15.97 8.54
N ILE A 38 -1.39 -15.34 8.73
CA ILE A 38 -0.64 -14.63 7.70
C ILE A 38 0.71 -15.30 7.53
N THR A 39 1.11 -15.57 6.30
CA THR A 39 2.41 -16.13 5.95
C THR A 39 3.08 -15.35 4.82
N ASP A 40 4.41 -15.41 4.78
CA ASP A 40 5.23 -14.72 3.77
C ASP A 40 4.95 -13.21 3.68
N TYR A 41 4.61 -12.58 4.80
CA TYR A 41 4.35 -11.15 4.85
C TYR A 41 5.63 -10.35 4.62
N PRO A 42 5.66 -9.41 3.65
CA PRO A 42 6.93 -8.85 3.18
C PRO A 42 7.43 -7.67 4.01
N PHE A 43 6.59 -7.04 4.85
CA PHE A 43 6.93 -5.80 5.55
C PHE A 43 7.46 -6.09 6.95
N GLU A 44 8.81 -6.05 7.11
CA GLU A 44 9.51 -6.39 8.35
C GLU A 44 9.04 -5.62 9.61
N PRO A 45 8.61 -4.34 9.54
CA PRO A 45 8.13 -3.64 10.73
C PRO A 45 6.80 -4.17 11.28
N SER A 46 5.99 -4.85 10.46
CA SER A 46 4.65 -5.33 10.84
C SER A 46 4.70 -6.40 11.94
N VAL A 47 3.66 -6.39 12.79
CA VAL A 47 3.45 -7.40 13.85
C VAL A 47 3.28 -8.82 13.31
N VAL A 48 2.94 -8.96 12.02
CA VAL A 48 2.77 -10.29 11.37
C VAL A 48 3.97 -10.74 10.56
N TYR A 49 5.06 -10.00 10.58
CA TYR A 49 6.27 -10.37 9.82
C TYR A 49 7.09 -11.47 10.49
N PRO A 50 7.62 -12.46 9.76
CA PRO A 50 7.28 -12.82 8.37
C PRO A 50 6.02 -13.69 8.30
N SER A 51 5.56 -14.22 9.44
CA SER A 51 4.34 -15.03 9.57
C SER A 51 3.83 -14.98 11.00
N ALA A 52 2.53 -14.82 11.17
CA ALA A 52 1.88 -14.83 12.49
C ALA A 52 0.40 -15.21 12.35
N SER A 53 -0.21 -15.55 13.50
CA SER A 53 -1.65 -15.67 13.66
C SER A 53 -2.17 -14.46 14.44
N ILE A 54 -3.28 -13.88 14.01
CA ILE A 54 -3.99 -12.77 14.66
C ILE A 54 -5.30 -13.32 15.19
N GLU A 55 -5.50 -13.31 16.50
CA GLU A 55 -6.77 -13.70 17.11
C GLU A 55 -7.83 -12.61 16.88
N ALA A 56 -9.11 -13.00 16.78
CA ALA A 56 -10.21 -12.06 16.53
C ALA A 56 -10.24 -10.89 17.52
N HIS A 57 -9.91 -11.14 18.80
CA HIS A 57 -9.91 -10.12 19.85
C HIS A 57 -8.75 -9.11 19.76
N GLU A 58 -7.74 -9.38 18.94
CA GLU A 58 -6.63 -8.45 18.67
C GLU A 58 -6.93 -7.47 17.53
N ILE A 59 -8.04 -7.69 16.81
CA ILE A 59 -8.43 -6.86 15.66
C ILE A 59 -9.37 -5.75 16.14
N ASP A 60 -8.90 -4.51 16.05
CA ASP A 60 -9.66 -3.33 16.45
C ASP A 60 -10.73 -2.94 15.42
N ALA A 61 -10.41 -3.10 14.13
CA ALA A 61 -11.30 -2.78 13.01
C ALA A 61 -10.85 -3.45 11.71
N ILE A 62 -11.77 -3.53 10.74
CA ILE A 62 -11.51 -4.03 9.39
C ILE A 62 -12.05 -3.05 8.36
N SER A 63 -11.28 -2.78 7.29
CA SER A 63 -11.76 -2.08 6.10
C SER A 63 -11.78 -3.03 4.91
N LEU A 64 -12.94 -3.10 4.21
CA LEU A 64 -13.22 -4.07 3.14
C LEU A 64 -13.62 -3.43 1.81
N GLU A 65 -13.72 -2.10 1.72
CA GLU A 65 -14.45 -1.45 0.64
C GLU A 65 -13.74 -1.52 -0.72
N PHE A 66 -12.44 -1.21 -0.77
CA PHE A 66 -11.69 -1.09 -2.02
C PHE A 66 -10.38 -1.89 -1.99
N GLY A 67 -10.07 -2.58 -3.10
CA GLY A 67 -8.79 -3.23 -3.32
C GLY A 67 -8.40 -4.19 -2.19
N VAL A 68 -7.21 -3.99 -1.64
CA VAL A 68 -6.64 -4.77 -0.55
C VAL A 68 -7.40 -4.51 0.76
N CYS A 69 -7.86 -5.56 1.43
CA CYS A 69 -8.49 -5.46 2.74
C CYS A 69 -7.45 -5.07 3.82
N LYS A 70 -7.87 -4.32 4.83
CA LYS A 70 -7.00 -3.83 5.91
C LYS A 70 -7.51 -4.28 7.26
N LEU A 71 -6.66 -4.96 8.04
CA LEU A 71 -6.91 -5.30 9.42
C LEU A 71 -6.16 -4.30 10.30
N TYR A 72 -6.85 -3.62 11.17
CA TYR A 72 -6.26 -2.69 12.14
C TYR A 72 -6.02 -3.47 13.43
N VAL A 73 -4.74 -3.64 13.79
CA VAL A 73 -4.29 -4.46 14.93
C VAL A 73 -3.36 -3.61 15.77
N LYS A 74 -3.84 -3.05 16.88
CA LYS A 74 -3.09 -2.08 17.70
C LYS A 74 -2.61 -0.88 16.85
N ASP A 75 -1.31 -0.68 16.76
CA ASP A 75 -0.72 0.41 15.97
C ASP A 75 -0.43 0.02 14.52
N ASP A 76 -0.68 -1.23 14.12
CA ASP A 76 -0.37 -1.76 12.80
C ASP A 76 -1.60 -1.80 11.87
N ILE A 77 -1.33 -1.91 10.56
CA ILE A 77 -2.32 -2.18 9.51
C ILE A 77 -1.81 -3.36 8.69
N VAL A 78 -2.45 -4.50 8.86
CA VAL A 78 -2.11 -5.73 8.14
C VAL A 78 -2.93 -5.80 6.85
N LEU A 79 -2.26 -5.96 5.73
CA LEU A 79 -2.86 -6.03 4.41
C LEU A 79 -3.25 -7.47 4.08
N VAL A 80 -4.46 -7.67 3.59
CA VAL A 80 -5.00 -8.98 3.21
C VAL A 80 -5.59 -8.90 1.80
N SER A 81 -5.38 -9.95 0.99
CA SER A 81 -5.86 -9.99 -0.40
C SER A 81 -7.36 -9.70 -0.50
N ALA A 82 -7.74 -8.90 -1.51
CA ALA A 82 -9.14 -8.63 -1.86
C ALA A 82 -9.97 -9.91 -2.11
N GLU A 83 -9.32 -10.99 -2.51
CA GLU A 83 -9.97 -12.30 -2.70
C GLU A 83 -10.57 -12.84 -1.41
N LYS A 84 -10.03 -12.45 -0.25
CA LYS A 84 -10.48 -12.84 1.09
C LYS A 84 -11.63 -11.99 1.64
N LYS A 85 -12.09 -10.99 0.90
CA LYS A 85 -13.12 -10.04 1.35
C LYS A 85 -14.35 -10.72 1.93
N LYS A 86 -14.91 -11.73 1.24
CA LYS A 86 -16.11 -12.44 1.69
C LYS A 86 -15.88 -13.25 2.98
N GLU A 87 -14.72 -13.89 3.09
CA GLU A 87 -14.33 -14.64 4.28
C GLU A 87 -14.13 -13.68 5.47
N LEU A 88 -13.47 -12.54 5.26
CA LEU A 88 -13.28 -11.50 6.26
C LEU A 88 -14.60 -10.84 6.70
N GLU A 89 -15.53 -10.62 5.78
CA GLU A 89 -16.86 -10.08 6.09
C GLU A 89 -17.63 -11.02 7.02
N LEU A 90 -17.59 -12.32 6.75
CA LEU A 90 -18.19 -13.34 7.61
C LEU A 90 -17.50 -13.39 8.97
N PHE A 91 -16.17 -13.41 8.99
CA PHE A 91 -15.37 -13.41 10.21
C PHE A 91 -15.68 -12.18 11.07
N ALA A 92 -15.71 -10.98 10.47
CA ALA A 92 -16.08 -9.76 11.18
C ALA A 92 -17.47 -9.83 11.81
N LYS A 93 -18.44 -10.38 11.09
CA LYS A 93 -19.81 -10.56 11.59
C LYS A 93 -19.87 -11.55 12.75
N VAL A 94 -19.19 -12.70 12.65
CA VAL A 94 -19.18 -13.73 13.72
C VAL A 94 -18.56 -13.19 15.00
N HIS A 95 -17.47 -12.42 14.88
CA HIS A 95 -16.75 -11.88 16.03
C HIS A 95 -17.17 -10.46 16.44
N ASN A 96 -18.22 -9.92 15.81
CA ASN A 96 -18.72 -8.55 16.06
C ASN A 96 -17.61 -7.49 15.94
N LEU A 97 -16.73 -7.63 14.94
CA LEU A 97 -15.66 -6.68 14.69
C LEU A 97 -16.17 -5.42 14.01
N LYS A 98 -15.55 -4.30 14.32
CA LYS A 98 -15.90 -3.00 13.74
C LYS A 98 -15.49 -2.94 12.28
N LEU A 99 -16.44 -2.64 11.39
CA LEU A 99 -16.12 -2.25 10.00
C LEU A 99 -15.95 -0.74 9.94
N ILE A 100 -14.90 -0.29 9.26
CA ILE A 100 -14.60 1.12 9.04
C ILE A 100 -14.48 1.44 7.56
N PRO A 101 -14.76 2.70 7.16
CA PRO A 101 -14.60 3.15 5.77
C PRO A 101 -13.15 2.98 5.28
N TYR A 102 -13.01 2.93 3.97
CA TYR A 102 -11.70 2.97 3.32
C TYR A 102 -11.05 4.35 3.48
N SER A 103 -9.78 4.38 3.82
CA SER A 103 -8.97 5.60 3.77
C SER A 103 -8.45 5.82 2.36
N TRP A 104 -8.70 7.00 1.82
CA TRP A 104 -8.24 7.44 0.51
C TRP A 104 -6.93 8.23 0.56
N ASN A 105 -6.30 8.38 1.72
CA ASN A 105 -5.17 9.29 1.90
C ASN A 105 -4.01 8.97 0.96
N TRP A 106 -3.59 7.70 0.91
CA TRP A 106 -2.51 7.30 0.00
C TRP A 106 -2.93 7.36 -1.46
N ASP A 107 -4.15 6.98 -1.80
CA ASP A 107 -4.66 7.10 -3.18
C ASP A 107 -4.58 8.57 -3.67
N LEU A 108 -5.02 9.51 -2.84
CA LEU A 108 -4.98 10.95 -3.14
C LEU A 108 -3.55 11.51 -3.18
N LEU A 109 -2.66 11.08 -2.26
CA LEU A 109 -1.26 11.49 -2.26
C LEU A 109 -0.51 10.99 -3.51
N LEU A 110 -0.84 9.79 -3.99
CA LEU A 110 -0.15 9.11 -5.09
C LEU A 110 -0.80 9.37 -6.46
N GLU A 111 -1.96 10.01 -6.54
CA GLU A 111 -2.65 10.31 -7.80
C GLU A 111 -1.77 10.98 -8.86
N PRO A 112 -0.82 11.91 -8.53
CA PRO A 112 0.08 12.50 -9.51
C PRO A 112 1.05 11.52 -10.19
N TYR A 113 1.22 10.31 -9.67
CA TYR A 113 2.14 9.29 -10.21
C TYR A 113 1.43 8.23 -11.06
N LEU A 114 0.12 8.37 -11.28
CA LEU A 114 -0.62 7.55 -12.23
C LEU A 114 -0.32 7.98 -13.66
N ASP A 115 -0.44 7.07 -14.62
CA ASP A 115 -0.32 7.35 -16.06
C ASP A 115 -1.62 7.94 -16.63
N THR A 116 -2.29 8.81 -15.87
CA THR A 116 -3.52 9.50 -16.24
C THR A 116 -3.28 11.00 -16.29
N GLU A 117 -4.06 11.71 -17.12
CA GLU A 117 -3.97 13.17 -17.18
C GLU A 117 -4.41 13.77 -15.83
N PHE A 118 -3.44 14.33 -15.10
CA PHE A 118 -3.67 15.02 -13.83
C PHE A 118 -3.97 16.49 -14.11
N THR A 119 -5.27 16.80 -14.27
CA THR A 119 -5.71 18.16 -14.58
C THR A 119 -5.63 19.07 -13.35
N LYS A 120 -5.64 20.39 -13.56
CA LYS A 120 -5.65 21.37 -12.45
C LYS A 120 -6.90 21.22 -11.56
N GLU A 121 -8.04 20.87 -12.15
CA GLU A 121 -9.28 20.61 -11.43
C GLU A 121 -9.15 19.37 -10.53
N ASN A 122 -8.50 18.31 -11.02
CA ASN A 122 -8.21 17.12 -10.24
C ASN A 122 -7.25 17.43 -9.09
N GLU A 123 -6.18 18.17 -9.37
CA GLU A 123 -5.21 18.61 -8.36
C GLU A 123 -5.87 19.38 -7.23
N GLN A 124 -6.73 20.36 -7.56
CA GLN A 124 -7.46 21.17 -6.58
C GLN A 124 -8.38 20.29 -5.71
N ARG A 125 -9.14 19.40 -6.31
CA ARG A 125 -10.03 18.47 -5.60
C ARG A 125 -9.27 17.54 -4.64
N VAL A 126 -8.14 17.00 -5.10
CA VAL A 126 -7.28 16.14 -4.29
C VAL A 126 -6.71 16.91 -3.09
N LEU A 127 -6.23 18.14 -3.34
CA LEU A 127 -5.69 18.99 -2.29
C LEU A 127 -6.76 19.30 -1.24
N GLU A 128 -7.95 19.71 -1.64
CA GLU A 128 -9.07 20.01 -0.73
C GLU A 128 -9.38 18.81 0.18
N ARG A 129 -9.50 17.61 -0.38
CA ARG A 129 -9.77 16.40 0.40
C ARG A 129 -8.65 16.05 1.39
N LEU A 130 -7.39 16.21 0.99
CA LEU A 130 -6.26 16.00 1.90
C LEU A 130 -6.25 17.03 3.05
N LEU A 131 -6.55 18.31 2.75
CA LEU A 131 -6.67 19.35 3.77
C LEU A 131 -7.81 19.03 4.76
N GLU A 132 -8.97 18.56 4.28
CA GLU A 132 -10.08 18.11 5.13
C GLU A 132 -9.66 16.96 6.07
N ASN A 133 -8.76 16.07 5.61
CA ASN A 133 -8.19 14.99 6.42
C ASN A 133 -7.04 15.42 7.33
N GLY A 134 -6.82 16.73 7.51
CA GLY A 134 -5.88 17.30 8.46
C GLY A 134 -4.43 17.39 7.96
N PHE A 135 -4.20 17.27 6.65
CA PHE A 135 -2.89 17.56 6.06
C PHE A 135 -2.70 19.06 5.88
N THR A 136 -1.45 19.51 5.84
CA THR A 136 -1.08 20.84 5.35
C THR A 136 -0.50 20.75 3.94
N SER A 137 -0.59 21.82 3.15
CA SER A 137 -0.01 21.83 1.80
C SER A 137 1.50 21.52 1.83
N THR A 138 2.23 22.07 2.77
CA THR A 138 3.67 21.80 2.94
C THR A 138 3.95 20.34 3.25
N GLU A 139 3.13 19.70 4.06
CA GLU A 139 3.26 18.29 4.39
C GLU A 139 2.99 17.40 3.18
N ILE A 140 1.96 17.70 2.39
CA ILE A 140 1.64 17.02 1.14
C ILE A 140 2.83 17.07 0.18
N ASP A 141 3.43 18.26 0.00
CA ASP A 141 4.60 18.44 -0.87
C ASP A 141 5.81 17.62 -0.39
N VAL A 142 6.07 17.60 0.92
CA VAL A 142 7.16 16.82 1.51
C VAL A 142 6.95 15.32 1.31
N ILE A 143 5.74 14.81 1.58
CA ILE A 143 5.41 13.39 1.39
C ILE A 143 5.55 12.99 -0.08
N ARG A 144 5.01 13.79 -0.99
CA ARG A 144 5.11 13.56 -2.43
C ARG A 144 6.55 13.55 -2.92
N ALA A 145 7.35 14.55 -2.54
CA ALA A 145 8.78 14.62 -2.89
C ALA A 145 9.58 13.40 -2.37
N GLU A 146 9.26 12.89 -1.19
CA GLU A 146 9.92 11.72 -0.62
C GLU A 146 9.69 10.45 -1.44
N VAL A 147 8.47 10.24 -1.92
CA VAL A 147 8.08 9.00 -2.62
C VAL A 147 8.21 9.06 -4.14
N GLU A 148 8.22 10.26 -4.72
CA GLU A 148 8.15 10.55 -6.17
C GLU A 148 8.96 9.59 -7.02
N LYS A 149 10.28 9.58 -6.84
CA LYS A 149 11.20 8.77 -7.67
C LYS A 149 10.86 7.28 -7.63
N GLN A 150 10.48 6.77 -6.44
CA GLN A 150 10.17 5.37 -6.26
C GLN A 150 8.78 5.01 -6.82
N MET A 151 7.82 5.91 -6.71
CA MET A 151 6.49 5.68 -7.27
C MET A 151 6.51 5.70 -8.80
N TYR A 152 7.28 6.60 -9.42
CA TYR A 152 7.51 6.52 -10.87
C TYR A 152 8.19 5.21 -11.27
N ALA A 153 9.26 4.80 -10.57
CA ALA A 153 9.91 3.52 -10.85
C ALA A 153 8.96 2.33 -10.64
N TYR A 154 8.14 2.35 -9.59
CA TYR A 154 7.14 1.34 -9.31
C TYR A 154 6.12 1.24 -10.45
N ASN A 155 5.53 2.34 -10.86
CA ASN A 155 4.50 2.36 -11.90
C ASN A 155 5.05 1.98 -13.28
N PHE A 156 6.20 2.56 -13.69
CA PHE A 156 6.77 2.33 -15.03
C PHE A 156 7.55 1.02 -15.16
N ASP A 157 8.33 0.62 -14.15
CA ASP A 157 9.17 -0.57 -14.23
C ASP A 157 8.41 -1.87 -13.99
N THR A 158 7.22 -1.82 -13.37
CA THR A 158 6.39 -2.98 -13.10
C THR A 158 5.35 -3.28 -14.19
N MET A 159 5.26 -2.44 -15.21
CA MET A 159 4.27 -2.53 -16.29
C MET A 159 2.81 -2.55 -15.79
N LEU A 160 2.55 -1.90 -14.65
CA LEU A 160 1.22 -1.77 -14.04
C LEU A 160 0.40 -0.60 -14.63
N TRP A 161 0.64 -0.24 -15.87
CA TRP A 161 0.05 0.93 -16.56
C TRP A 161 -1.49 0.91 -16.64
N ASP A 162 -2.09 -0.24 -16.44
CA ASP A 162 -3.55 -0.38 -16.44
C ASP A 162 -4.20 -0.10 -15.07
N TRP A 163 -3.43 0.31 -14.06
CA TRP A 163 -3.95 0.51 -12.71
C TRP A 163 -4.54 1.91 -12.54
N CYS A 164 -5.80 1.93 -12.09
CA CYS A 164 -6.56 3.16 -11.88
C CYS A 164 -6.25 3.83 -10.53
N SER A 165 -5.51 3.18 -9.62
CA SER A 165 -5.19 3.71 -8.30
C SER A 165 -3.90 3.10 -7.75
N LEU A 166 -3.17 3.89 -6.96
CA LEU A 166 -2.05 3.48 -6.13
C LEU A 166 -2.44 3.69 -4.66
N SER A 167 -2.04 2.79 -3.78
CA SER A 167 -2.51 2.74 -2.38
C SER A 167 -1.36 2.55 -1.39
N LEU A 168 -1.70 2.37 -0.10
CA LEU A 168 -0.73 2.06 0.95
C LEU A 168 0.15 0.85 0.58
N SER A 169 -0.41 -0.21 0.00
CA SER A 169 0.36 -1.40 -0.39
C SER A 169 1.45 -1.10 -1.40
N ASP A 170 1.17 -0.21 -2.34
CA ASP A 170 2.07 0.15 -3.43
C ASP A 170 3.22 1.01 -2.94
N VAL A 171 2.93 2.03 -2.13
CA VAL A 171 3.98 2.88 -1.56
C VAL A 171 4.88 2.11 -0.59
N LEU A 172 4.33 1.21 0.23
CA LEU A 172 5.13 0.34 1.10
C LEU A 172 6.06 -0.56 0.29
N SER A 173 5.55 -1.18 -0.78
CA SER A 173 6.34 -2.03 -1.68
C SER A 173 7.47 -1.26 -2.36
N ALA A 174 7.16 -0.08 -2.91
CA ALA A 174 8.13 0.79 -3.58
C ALA A 174 9.23 1.27 -2.62
N MET A 175 8.86 1.74 -1.44
CA MET A 175 9.80 2.31 -0.48
C MET A 175 10.64 1.24 0.24
N ARG A 176 10.08 0.03 0.43
CA ARG A 176 10.86 -1.13 0.91
C ARG A 176 12.06 -1.44 0.01
N ALA A 177 11.91 -1.25 -1.29
CA ALA A 177 13.00 -1.46 -2.24
C ALA A 177 14.08 -0.37 -2.20
N LYS A 178 13.75 0.83 -1.70
CA LYS A 178 14.64 2.00 -1.60
C LYS A 178 15.42 2.03 -0.29
N TYR A 179 14.76 1.80 0.83
CA TYR A 179 15.27 2.04 2.16
C TYR A 179 16.01 0.83 2.75
N ASN A 180 16.97 1.11 3.64
CA ASN A 180 17.50 0.09 4.55
C ASN A 180 16.45 -0.19 5.66
N LYS A 181 16.72 -1.19 6.50
CA LYS A 181 15.75 -1.65 7.53
C LYS A 181 15.31 -0.55 8.50
N VAL A 182 16.23 0.30 8.96
CA VAL A 182 15.92 1.39 9.91
C VAL A 182 15.07 2.45 9.23
N GLN A 183 15.52 2.92 8.08
CA GLN A 183 14.76 3.91 7.29
C GLN A 183 13.38 3.40 6.87
N PHE A 184 13.28 2.10 6.54
CA PHE A 184 12.00 1.53 6.17
C PHE A 184 11.04 1.42 7.37
N ARG A 185 11.54 1.12 8.57
CA ARG A 185 10.72 1.14 9.80
C ARG A 185 10.15 2.54 10.05
N ASP A 186 11.01 3.56 10.03
CA ASP A 186 10.57 4.95 10.24
C ASP A 186 9.55 5.40 9.18
N PHE A 187 9.74 4.98 7.93
CA PHE A 187 8.78 5.25 6.85
C PHE A 187 7.48 4.48 7.04
N TYR A 188 7.55 3.20 7.42
CA TYR A 188 6.39 2.34 7.64
C TYR A 188 5.47 2.94 8.71
N ASP A 189 6.01 3.29 9.87
CA ASP A 189 5.25 3.88 10.98
C ASP A 189 4.54 5.18 10.53
N ARG A 190 5.25 6.09 9.84
CA ARG A 190 4.65 7.30 9.26
C ARG A 190 3.60 7.00 8.19
N ALA A 191 3.82 5.98 7.37
CA ALA A 191 2.85 5.60 6.33
C ALA A 191 1.54 5.09 6.94
N LEU A 192 1.60 4.38 8.05
CA LEU A 192 0.40 3.96 8.79
C LEU A 192 -0.29 5.13 9.49
N GLU A 193 0.45 6.09 10.04
CA GLU A 193 -0.12 7.32 10.60
C GLU A 193 -0.88 8.12 9.54
N ILE A 194 -0.30 8.28 8.34
CA ILE A 194 -0.95 8.91 7.18
C ILE A 194 -2.25 8.18 6.82
N GLU A 195 -2.21 6.87 6.75
CA GLU A 195 -3.37 6.05 6.41
C GLU A 195 -4.52 6.18 7.42
N LYS A 196 -4.20 6.32 8.70
CA LYS A 196 -5.18 6.41 9.79
C LYS A 196 -5.83 7.79 9.93
N ARG A 197 -5.36 8.82 9.24
CA ARG A 197 -5.96 10.16 9.32
C ARG A 197 -7.38 10.16 8.78
N SER A 198 -8.23 10.87 9.46
CA SER A 198 -9.64 11.06 9.11
C SER A 198 -10.02 12.53 9.25
N PRO A 199 -11.12 12.98 8.62
CA PRO A 199 -11.58 14.34 8.75
C PRO A 199 -11.64 14.79 10.20
N THR A 200 -11.08 15.96 10.48
CA THR A 200 -11.18 16.58 11.81
C THR A 200 -12.65 16.96 12.00
N ASN A 201 -13.36 16.27 12.88
CA ASN A 201 -14.70 16.66 13.27
C ASN A 201 -14.61 18.04 13.91
N THR A 202 -14.92 19.08 13.15
CA THR A 202 -15.17 20.45 13.63
C THR A 202 -16.59 20.59 14.13
#